data_7fd8a1c6f8736f9a50ab5e76b3166ab0
#
_entry.id   7fd8a1c6f8736f9a50ab5e76b3166ab0
#
_cell.length_a   1.000
_cell.length_b   1.000
_cell.length_c   1.000
_cell.angle_alpha   90.00
_cell.angle_beta   90.00
_cell.angle_gamma   90.00
#
_symmetry.space_group_name_H-M   'P 1'
#
loop_
_entity.id
_entity.type
_entity.pdbx_description
1 polymer ?
#
loop_
_entity_poly.entity_id
_entity_poly.type
_entity_poly.pdbx_seq_one_letter_code
_entity_poly.pdbx_strand_id
1 'polypeptide(L)'
;FESWCQDENRHGDFFAAVMKSQKHLLNTYESRLWCKFFLLSVFATMYLNDVQRADFYSTIGLDATQFDQYVIRKTNQSSKTLFPIILDVEHPLFFSLLDECAIANDNLCKLEKRGNVNFVEKLPHYFILATRLVRLYCLPAIETNYIWTT
;
A
#
# COMPACT_ATOMS: atom_id res chain seq x y z
N PHE A 1 13.04 16.46 -15.02
CA PHE A 1 12.14 15.33 -14.67
C PHE A 1 12.46 14.04 -15.45
N GLU A 2 12.74 14.12 -16.75
CA GLU A 2 12.96 12.94 -17.59
C GLU A 2 14.15 12.09 -17.14
N SER A 3 15.29 12.69 -16.84
CA SER A 3 16.47 11.99 -16.33
C SER A 3 16.20 11.31 -14.98
N TRP A 4 15.45 11.97 -14.11
CA TRP A 4 15.07 11.41 -12.81
C TRP A 4 14.12 10.21 -12.97
N CYS A 5 13.11 10.30 -13.83
CA CYS A 5 12.24 9.17 -14.15
C CYS A 5 13.03 7.98 -14.74
N GLN A 6 14.05 8.26 -15.56
CA GLN A 6 14.91 7.21 -16.12
C GLN A 6 15.74 6.50 -15.03
N ASP A 7 16.25 7.25 -14.04
CA ASP A 7 17.01 6.69 -12.95
C ASP A 7 16.11 5.83 -12.02
N GLU A 8 14.90 6.30 -11.72
CA GLU A 8 13.92 5.52 -10.96
C GLU A 8 13.52 4.21 -11.69
N ASN A 9 13.35 4.27 -13.01
CA ASN A 9 13.09 3.07 -13.80
C ASN A 9 14.26 2.08 -13.74
N ARG A 10 15.51 2.55 -13.79
CA ARG A 10 16.71 1.70 -13.64
C ARG A 10 16.77 1.04 -12.27
N HIS A 11 16.41 1.76 -11.19
CA HIS A 11 16.32 1.17 -9.85
C HIS A 11 15.26 0.06 -9.82
N GLY A 12 14.09 0.31 -10.42
CA GLY A 12 13.04 -0.70 -10.54
C GLY A 12 13.49 -1.94 -11.30
N ASP A 13 14.16 -1.77 -12.45
CA ASP A 13 14.70 -2.87 -13.26
C ASP A 13 15.77 -3.65 -12.52
N PHE A 14 16.66 -2.98 -11.78
CA PHE A 14 17.67 -3.64 -10.96
C PHE A 14 17.03 -4.50 -9.87
N PHE A 15 16.09 -3.97 -9.11
CA PHE A 15 15.38 -4.74 -8.09
C PHE A 15 14.62 -5.93 -8.70
N ALA A 16 13.98 -5.72 -9.86
CA ALA A 16 13.32 -6.78 -10.58
C ALA A 16 14.28 -7.91 -10.98
N ALA A 17 15.47 -7.57 -11.47
CA ALA A 17 16.49 -8.53 -11.83
C ALA A 17 17.02 -9.31 -10.61
N VAL A 18 17.27 -8.61 -9.48
CA VAL A 18 17.68 -9.24 -8.23
C VAL A 18 16.62 -10.21 -7.73
N MET A 19 15.36 -9.82 -7.69
CA MET A 19 14.26 -10.70 -7.26
C MET A 19 14.12 -11.91 -8.18
N LYS A 20 14.23 -11.71 -9.49
CA LYS A 20 14.19 -12.78 -10.47
C LYS A 20 15.36 -13.77 -10.31
N SER A 21 16.55 -13.32 -9.93
CA SER A 21 17.69 -14.19 -9.67
C SER A 21 17.55 -15.04 -8.41
N GLN A 22 16.71 -14.62 -7.46
CA GLN A 22 16.48 -15.28 -6.17
C GLN A 22 15.09 -15.95 -6.08
N LYS A 23 14.60 -16.42 -7.19
CA LYS A 23 13.25 -17.01 -7.32
C LYS A 23 12.93 -18.07 -6.26
N HIS A 24 13.88 -18.94 -5.97
CA HIS A 24 13.71 -20.03 -5.00
C HIS A 24 13.39 -19.53 -3.58
N LEU A 25 13.85 -18.33 -3.21
CA LEU A 25 13.56 -17.72 -1.92
C LEU A 25 12.14 -17.13 -1.87
N LEU A 26 11.59 -16.72 -3.00
CA LEU A 26 10.28 -16.08 -3.08
C LEU A 26 9.12 -17.07 -3.15
N ASN A 27 9.36 -18.33 -3.45
CA ASN A 27 8.30 -19.33 -3.62
C ASN A 27 7.97 -20.13 -2.34
N THR A 28 8.35 -19.62 -1.18
CA THR A 28 7.99 -20.21 0.11
C THR A 28 6.70 -19.62 0.64
N TYR A 29 6.02 -20.34 1.55
CA TYR A 29 4.84 -19.82 2.22
C TYR A 29 5.12 -18.53 3.00
N GLU A 30 6.25 -18.49 3.69
CA GLU A 30 6.68 -17.31 4.45
C GLU A 30 6.91 -16.09 3.54
N SER A 31 7.57 -16.30 2.41
CA SER A 31 7.79 -15.23 1.44
C SER A 31 6.49 -14.66 0.87
N ARG A 32 5.48 -15.52 0.65
CA ARG A 32 4.14 -15.07 0.22
C ARG A 32 3.49 -14.16 1.27
N LEU A 33 3.58 -14.52 2.55
CA LEU A 33 3.08 -13.67 3.63
C LEU A 33 3.82 -12.33 3.70
N TRP A 34 5.15 -12.35 3.55
CA TRP A 34 5.96 -11.14 3.51
C TRP A 34 5.67 -10.27 2.29
N CYS A 35 5.48 -10.85 1.10
CA CYS A 35 5.07 -10.11 -0.10
C CYS A 35 3.72 -9.41 0.13
N LYS A 36 2.75 -10.12 0.72
CA LYS A 36 1.45 -9.56 1.06
C LYS A 36 1.57 -8.39 2.04
N PHE A 37 2.34 -8.58 3.11
CA PHE A 37 2.60 -7.54 4.10
C PHE A 37 3.28 -6.32 3.49
N PHE A 38 4.30 -6.53 2.67
CA PHE A 38 5.04 -5.47 1.99
C PHE A 38 4.14 -4.64 1.07
N LEU A 39 3.39 -5.29 0.16
CA LEU A 39 2.49 -4.60 -0.76
C LEU A 39 1.41 -3.81 0.00
N LEU A 40 0.81 -4.42 1.04
CA LEU A 40 -0.18 -3.72 1.85
C LEU A 40 0.42 -2.52 2.58
N SER A 41 1.62 -2.66 3.14
CA SER A 41 2.30 -1.56 3.83
C SER A 41 2.57 -0.39 2.90
N VAL A 42 3.06 -0.66 1.68
CA VAL A 42 3.30 0.37 0.67
C VAL A 42 2.00 1.08 0.29
N PHE A 43 0.96 0.34 -0.05
CA PHE A 43 -0.31 0.92 -0.49
C PHE A 43 -1.03 1.67 0.63
N ALA A 44 -1.06 1.13 1.84
CA ALA A 44 -1.67 1.80 2.98
C ALA A 44 -0.91 3.09 3.35
N THR A 45 0.43 3.05 3.39
CA THR A 45 1.23 4.23 3.71
C THR A 45 1.05 5.34 2.68
N MET A 46 1.08 4.99 1.38
CA MET A 46 0.85 5.94 0.29
C MET A 46 -0.55 6.57 0.43
N TYR A 47 -1.59 5.74 0.53
CA TYR A 47 -2.97 6.20 0.61
C TYR A 47 -3.22 7.12 1.81
N LEU A 48 -2.73 6.76 3.00
CA LEU A 48 -2.87 7.56 4.21
C LEU A 48 -2.15 8.91 4.10
N ASN A 49 -0.97 8.94 3.48
CA ASN A 49 -0.20 10.17 3.30
C ASN A 49 -0.85 11.11 2.28
N ASP A 50 -1.35 10.58 1.17
CA ASP A 50 -1.84 11.40 0.07
C ASP A 50 -3.25 11.94 0.35
N VAL A 51 -4.10 11.18 1.04
CA VAL A 51 -5.39 11.69 1.53
C VAL A 51 -5.19 12.85 2.52
N GLN A 52 -4.15 12.82 3.36
CA GLN A 52 -3.82 13.96 4.24
C GLN A 52 -3.35 15.21 3.48
N ARG A 53 -2.90 15.05 2.24
CA ARG A 53 -2.45 16.12 1.35
C ARG A 53 -3.48 16.45 0.26
N ALA A 54 -4.74 16.10 0.46
CA ALA A 54 -5.81 16.32 -0.52
C ALA A 54 -5.90 17.77 -1.01
N ASP A 55 -5.62 18.75 -0.13
CA ASP A 55 -5.58 20.18 -0.51
C ASP A 55 -4.51 20.45 -1.57
N PHE A 56 -3.32 19.82 -1.45
CA PHE A 56 -2.27 19.94 -2.47
C PHE A 56 -2.72 19.35 -3.80
N TYR A 57 -3.29 18.15 -3.80
CA TYR A 57 -3.78 17.49 -5.02
C TYR A 57 -4.88 18.32 -5.70
N SER A 58 -5.77 18.94 -4.92
CA SER A 58 -6.83 19.79 -5.45
C SER A 58 -6.29 21.03 -6.15
N THR A 59 -5.17 21.61 -5.69
CA THR A 59 -4.54 22.78 -6.34
C THR A 59 -4.02 22.50 -7.75
N ILE A 60 -3.71 21.23 -8.04
CA ILE A 60 -3.28 20.78 -9.37
C ILE A 60 -4.39 20.10 -10.16
N GLY A 61 -5.64 20.18 -9.65
CA GLY A 61 -6.83 19.66 -10.33
C GLY A 61 -7.01 18.15 -10.23
N LEU A 62 -6.39 17.50 -9.25
CA LEU A 62 -6.52 16.06 -8.99
C LEU A 62 -7.32 15.80 -7.72
N ASP A 63 -8.11 14.74 -7.75
CA ASP A 63 -8.68 14.12 -6.55
C ASP A 63 -7.69 13.08 -6.00
N ALA A 64 -7.20 13.29 -4.77
CA ALA A 64 -6.18 12.44 -4.17
C ALA A 64 -6.63 10.98 -4.07
N THR A 65 -7.87 10.74 -3.67
CA THR A 65 -8.44 9.40 -3.52
C THR A 65 -8.52 8.66 -4.85
N GLN A 66 -9.04 9.30 -5.88
CA GLN A 66 -9.15 8.69 -7.22
C GLN A 66 -7.77 8.43 -7.83
N PHE A 67 -6.84 9.38 -7.64
CA PHE A 67 -5.46 9.24 -8.09
C PHE A 67 -4.78 8.04 -7.44
N ASP A 68 -4.87 7.92 -6.11
CA ASP A 68 -4.26 6.81 -5.39
C ASP A 68 -4.89 5.47 -5.73
N GLN A 69 -6.20 5.40 -5.86
CA GLN A 69 -6.86 4.18 -6.30
C GLN A 69 -6.36 3.74 -7.68
N TYR A 70 -6.16 4.68 -8.60
CA TYR A 70 -5.59 4.39 -9.91
C TYR A 70 -4.13 3.90 -9.79
N VAL A 71 -3.30 4.58 -9.01
CA VAL A 71 -1.88 4.21 -8.80
C VAL A 71 -1.76 2.84 -8.15
N ILE A 72 -2.56 2.56 -7.10
CA ILE A 72 -2.58 1.26 -6.41
C ILE A 72 -2.93 0.13 -7.40
N ARG A 73 -3.99 0.29 -8.21
CA ARG A 73 -4.35 -0.71 -9.22
C ARG A 73 -3.24 -0.97 -10.22
N LYS A 74 -2.63 0.09 -10.73
CA LYS A 74 -1.53 -0.01 -11.71
C LYS A 74 -0.29 -0.65 -11.11
N THR A 75 0.13 -0.22 -9.92
CA THR A 75 1.30 -0.78 -9.23
C THR A 75 1.06 -2.24 -8.86
N ASN A 76 -0.11 -2.58 -8.35
CA ASN A 76 -0.46 -3.96 -8.03
C ASN A 76 -0.45 -4.86 -9.28
N GLN A 77 -0.93 -4.35 -10.42
CA GLN A 77 -0.87 -5.07 -11.69
C GLN A 77 0.58 -5.29 -12.17
N SER A 78 1.44 -4.28 -12.08
CA SER A 78 2.87 -4.40 -12.42
C SER A 78 3.59 -5.38 -11.50
N SER A 79 3.20 -5.43 -10.23
CA SER A 79 3.76 -6.34 -9.22
C SER A 79 3.54 -7.83 -9.54
N LYS A 80 2.61 -8.17 -10.43
CA LYS A 80 2.39 -9.56 -10.91
C LYS A 80 3.63 -10.19 -11.53
N THR A 81 4.52 -9.37 -12.07
CA THR A 81 5.75 -9.84 -12.72
C THR A 81 6.90 -10.07 -11.73
N LEU A 82 6.75 -9.62 -10.50
CA LEU A 82 7.80 -9.59 -9.48
C LEU A 82 7.50 -10.48 -8.28
N PHE A 83 6.23 -10.56 -7.88
CA PHE A 83 5.82 -11.25 -6.66
C PHE A 83 5.00 -12.51 -6.95
N PRO A 84 5.15 -13.55 -6.14
CA PRO A 84 4.38 -14.80 -6.28
C PRO A 84 2.90 -14.62 -5.97
N ILE A 85 2.55 -13.58 -5.22
CA ILE A 85 1.18 -13.16 -4.93
C ILE A 85 1.07 -11.66 -5.01
N ILE A 86 -0.13 -11.16 -5.30
CA ILE A 86 -0.51 -9.76 -5.22
C ILE A 86 -1.79 -9.61 -4.40
N LEU A 87 -2.11 -8.39 -3.98
CA LEU A 87 -3.36 -8.10 -3.28
C LEU A 87 -4.56 -8.15 -4.23
N ASP A 88 -5.71 -8.60 -3.73
CA ASP A 88 -6.98 -8.45 -4.43
C ASP A 88 -7.53 -7.03 -4.19
N VAL A 89 -6.99 -6.06 -4.93
CA VAL A 89 -7.38 -4.65 -4.80
C VAL A 89 -8.77 -4.36 -5.39
N GLU A 90 -9.34 -5.29 -6.15
CA GLU A 90 -10.72 -5.18 -6.66
C GLU A 90 -11.75 -5.78 -5.70
N HIS A 91 -11.30 -6.35 -4.58
CA HIS A 91 -12.21 -6.82 -3.54
C HIS A 91 -13.05 -5.65 -3.00
N PRO A 92 -14.39 -5.81 -2.86
CA PRO A 92 -15.29 -4.70 -2.48
C PRO A 92 -14.92 -3.97 -1.19
N LEU A 93 -14.27 -4.68 -0.26
CA LEU A 93 -13.85 -4.11 1.02
C LEU A 93 -12.46 -3.44 0.99
N PHE A 94 -11.69 -3.57 -0.08
CA PHE A 94 -10.29 -3.13 -0.06
C PHE A 94 -10.18 -1.62 0.13
N PHE A 95 -10.73 -0.84 -0.77
CA PHE A 95 -10.68 0.61 -0.67
C PHE A 95 -11.53 1.17 0.46
N SER A 96 -12.69 0.56 0.77
CA SER A 96 -13.50 1.02 1.90
C SER A 96 -12.76 0.88 3.25
N LEU A 97 -11.96 -0.18 3.42
CA LEU A 97 -11.13 -0.33 4.62
C LEU A 97 -9.96 0.66 4.64
N LEU A 98 -9.37 1.00 3.49
CA LEU A 98 -8.37 2.06 3.39
C LEU A 98 -8.95 3.43 3.74
N ASP A 99 -10.17 3.73 3.29
CA ASP A 99 -10.88 4.96 3.65
C ASP A 99 -11.12 5.05 5.16
N GLU A 100 -11.56 3.95 5.79
CA GLU A 100 -11.71 3.88 7.25
C GLU A 100 -10.37 4.10 7.98
N CYS A 101 -9.26 3.57 7.44
CA CYS A 101 -7.92 3.84 7.96
C CYS A 101 -7.56 5.33 7.82
N ALA A 102 -7.85 5.94 6.67
CA ALA A 102 -7.56 7.35 6.41
C ALA A 102 -8.32 8.26 7.38
N ILE A 103 -9.60 7.98 7.64
CA ILE A 103 -10.41 8.71 8.61
C ILE A 103 -9.82 8.58 10.03
N ALA A 104 -9.45 7.35 10.44
CA ALA A 104 -8.88 7.14 11.76
C ALA A 104 -7.53 7.86 11.93
N ASN A 105 -6.69 7.84 10.89
CA ASN A 105 -5.41 8.53 10.85
C ASN A 105 -5.56 10.06 10.86
N ASP A 106 -6.50 10.61 10.11
CA ASP A 106 -6.80 12.04 10.11
C ASP A 106 -7.27 12.52 11.50
N ASN A 107 -8.10 11.74 12.17
CA ASN A 107 -8.52 12.02 13.55
C ASN A 107 -7.33 12.00 14.53
N LEU A 108 -6.38 11.06 14.38
CA LEU A 108 -5.14 11.04 15.16
C LEU A 108 -4.32 12.31 14.92
N CYS A 109 -4.11 12.69 13.67
CA CYS A 109 -3.38 13.90 13.32
C CYS A 109 -4.04 15.18 13.86
N LYS A 110 -5.37 15.26 13.82
CA LYS A 110 -6.13 16.38 14.41
C LYS A 110 -5.96 16.44 15.93
N LEU A 111 -5.96 15.30 16.60
CA LEU A 111 -5.69 15.22 18.03
C LEU A 111 -4.26 15.69 18.34
N GLU A 112 -3.27 15.23 17.59
CA GLU A 112 -1.86 15.63 17.79
C GLU A 112 -1.64 17.13 17.61
N LYS A 113 -2.30 17.74 16.63
CA LYS A 113 -2.24 19.20 16.40
C LYS A 113 -2.83 20.04 17.55
N ARG A 114 -3.75 19.48 18.36
CA ARG A 114 -4.36 20.18 19.51
C ARG A 114 -3.37 20.38 20.67
N GLY A 115 -2.28 19.62 20.75
CA GLY A 115 -1.39 19.61 21.89
C GLY A 115 -2.03 19.03 23.16
N ASN A 116 -1.23 18.64 24.14
CA ASN A 116 -1.67 18.14 25.46
C ASN A 116 -2.75 17.04 25.43
N VAL A 117 -2.76 16.20 24.41
CA VAL A 117 -3.71 15.09 24.29
C VAL A 117 -3.15 13.86 24.99
N ASN A 118 -3.93 13.29 25.91
CA ASN A 118 -3.56 12.06 26.60
C ASN A 118 -3.55 10.87 25.62
N PHE A 119 -2.65 9.92 25.87
CA PHE A 119 -2.58 8.67 25.09
C PHE A 119 -3.91 7.93 25.04
N VAL A 120 -4.69 7.98 26.13
CA VAL A 120 -6.02 7.33 26.23
C VAL A 120 -7.00 7.86 25.17
N GLU A 121 -6.94 9.15 24.82
CA GLU A 121 -7.78 9.74 23.78
C GLU A 121 -7.42 9.25 22.37
N LYS A 122 -6.16 8.90 22.14
CA LYS A 122 -5.67 8.36 20.86
C LYS A 122 -5.96 6.86 20.70
N LEU A 123 -6.11 6.14 21.81
CA LEU A 123 -6.22 4.68 21.83
C LEU A 123 -7.35 4.13 20.94
N PRO A 124 -8.57 4.69 20.92
CA PRO A 124 -9.64 4.21 20.04
C PRO A 124 -9.27 4.30 18.56
N HIS A 125 -8.60 5.37 18.14
CA HIS A 125 -8.19 5.57 16.75
C HIS A 125 -7.08 4.60 16.35
N TYR A 126 -6.10 4.35 17.21
CA TYR A 126 -5.09 3.31 16.99
C TYR A 126 -5.73 1.92 16.88
N PHE A 127 -6.71 1.63 17.73
CA PHE A 127 -7.43 0.36 17.69
C PHE A 127 -8.21 0.18 16.38
N ILE A 128 -8.91 1.22 15.92
CA ILE A 128 -9.61 1.21 14.63
C ILE A 128 -8.60 0.98 13.51
N LEU A 129 -7.53 1.77 13.46
CA LEU A 129 -6.49 1.66 12.44
C LEU A 129 -5.90 0.25 12.40
N ALA A 130 -5.47 -0.27 13.54
CA ALA A 130 -4.90 -1.61 13.64
C ALA A 130 -5.89 -2.72 13.18
N THR A 131 -7.14 -2.65 13.63
CA THR A 131 -8.15 -3.65 13.24
C THR A 131 -8.48 -3.60 11.75
N ARG A 132 -8.49 -2.41 11.12
CA ARG A 132 -8.73 -2.26 9.68
C ARG A 132 -7.55 -2.77 8.86
N LEU A 133 -6.31 -2.48 9.28
CA LEU A 133 -5.10 -3.00 8.64
C LEU A 133 -5.03 -4.54 8.74
N VAL A 134 -5.38 -5.11 9.89
CA VAL A 134 -5.48 -6.57 10.04
C VAL A 134 -6.55 -7.16 9.11
N ARG A 135 -7.71 -6.54 9.01
CA ARG A 135 -8.76 -6.98 8.07
C ARG A 135 -8.30 -6.89 6.63
N LEU A 136 -7.63 -5.81 6.22
CA LEU A 136 -7.01 -5.67 4.90
C LEU A 136 -6.01 -6.79 4.64
N TYR A 137 -5.16 -7.10 5.61
CA TYR A 137 -4.20 -8.20 5.50
C TYR A 137 -4.89 -9.57 5.37
N CYS A 138 -6.05 -9.76 5.98
CA CYS A 138 -6.83 -11.00 5.91
C CYS A 138 -7.65 -11.12 4.61
N LEU A 139 -7.78 -10.07 3.79
CA LEU A 139 -8.46 -10.18 2.49
C LEU A 139 -7.75 -11.20 1.59
N PRO A 140 -8.44 -11.77 0.60
CA PRO A 140 -7.83 -12.69 -0.35
C PRO A 140 -6.61 -12.07 -1.05
N ALA A 141 -5.66 -12.92 -1.42
CA ALA A 141 -4.56 -12.57 -2.30
C ALA A 141 -4.72 -13.36 -3.61
N ILE A 142 -4.25 -12.78 -4.69
CA ILE A 142 -4.29 -13.39 -6.02
C ILE A 142 -2.92 -14.01 -6.28
N GLU A 143 -2.90 -15.32 -6.55
CA GLU A 143 -1.68 -15.98 -7.02
C GLU A 143 -1.32 -15.49 -8.42
N THR A 144 -0.07 -15.18 -8.60
CA THR A 144 0.43 -14.79 -9.91
C THR A 144 0.87 -16.03 -10.66
N ASN A 145 0.51 -16.13 -11.96
CA ASN A 145 1.02 -17.16 -12.85
C ASN A 145 2.50 -16.94 -13.17
N TYR A 146 3.25 -16.47 -12.20
CA TYR A 146 4.68 -16.37 -12.30
C TYR A 146 5.23 -17.80 -12.28
N ILE A 147 5.27 -18.41 -13.47
CA ILE A 147 5.85 -19.73 -13.67
C ILE A 147 7.33 -19.60 -13.32
N TRP A 148 7.63 -19.96 -12.10
CA TRP A 148 8.97 -20.14 -11.60
C TRP A 148 9.51 -21.45 -12.20
N THR A 149 9.71 -21.45 -13.53
CA THR A 149 10.42 -22.57 -14.16
C THR A 149 11.80 -22.63 -13.55
N THR A 150 12.03 -23.72 -12.87
CA THR A 150 13.32 -24.19 -12.37
C THR A 150 14.39 -24.17 -13.45
#